data_c4e70ef19155804cf69b3ddb0747f3b4
#
_entry.id   c4e70ef19155804cf69b3ddb0747f3b4
#
_cell.length_a   1.000
_cell.length_b   1.000
_cell.length_c   1.000
_cell.angle_alpha   90.00
_cell.angle_beta   90.00
_cell.angle_gamma   90.00
#
_symmetry.space_group_name_H-M   'P 1'
#
loop_
_entity.id
_entity.type
_entity.pdbx_description
1 polymer ?
#
loop_
_entity_poly.entity_id
_entity_poly.type
_entity_poly.pdbx_seq_one_letter_code
_entity_poly.pdbx_strand_id
1 'polypeptide(L)'
;MRYAAYALAFFLLLLPAFAAENLKLNPKLDYTSDRQDGPLITGDHMDAGLAPGKPAYVIIYAEGCYNSKRQARRTVELYEKYKGRVQFVIIDLDHPLSPAQEQLRKTYYKGYIPHVAVLDASGSPLYNSSGEVDESVISKTIERALQ
;
A
#
# COMPACT_ATOMS: atom_id res chain seq x y z
N MET A 1 -6.92 -51.68 -28.11
CA MET A 1 -6.91 -51.05 -26.78
C MET A 1 -6.81 -49.54 -26.97
N ARG A 2 -7.87 -48.84 -26.63
CA ARG A 2 -7.93 -47.36 -26.78
C ARG A 2 -7.73 -46.74 -25.37
N TYR A 3 -6.61 -46.11 -25.16
CA TYR A 3 -6.38 -45.36 -23.92
C TYR A 3 -6.98 -43.96 -24.10
N ALA A 4 -8.09 -43.70 -23.40
CA ALA A 4 -8.64 -42.36 -23.30
C ALA A 4 -7.80 -41.57 -22.26
N ALA A 5 -7.04 -40.59 -22.73
CA ALA A 5 -6.33 -39.67 -21.87
C ALA A 5 -7.33 -38.61 -21.36
N TYR A 6 -7.73 -38.67 -20.13
CA TYR A 6 -8.46 -37.60 -19.45
C TYR A 6 -7.49 -36.47 -19.12
N ALA A 7 -7.54 -35.41 -19.89
CA ALA A 7 -6.88 -34.15 -19.55
C ALA A 7 -7.68 -33.47 -18.43
N LEU A 8 -7.17 -33.55 -17.21
CA LEU A 8 -7.69 -32.79 -16.08
C LEU A 8 -7.32 -31.33 -16.31
N ALA A 9 -8.25 -30.53 -16.81
CA ALA A 9 -8.10 -29.07 -16.87
C ALA A 9 -8.18 -28.52 -15.44
N PHE A 10 -7.03 -28.15 -14.87
CA PHE A 10 -6.95 -27.45 -13.61
C PHE A 10 -7.43 -26.01 -13.85
N PHE A 11 -8.68 -25.76 -13.56
CA PHE A 11 -9.23 -24.40 -13.56
C PHE A 11 -8.69 -23.69 -12.30
N LEU A 12 -7.61 -22.95 -12.47
CA LEU A 12 -7.10 -22.05 -11.42
C LEU A 12 -8.16 -20.95 -11.25
N LEU A 13 -8.99 -21.07 -10.23
CA LEU A 13 -9.87 -20.00 -9.79
C LEU A 13 -8.97 -18.85 -9.28
N LEU A 14 -8.71 -17.89 -10.16
CA LEU A 14 -8.15 -16.61 -9.77
C LEU A 14 -9.20 -15.90 -8.91
N LEU A 15 -9.07 -16.04 -7.59
CA LEU A 15 -9.81 -15.22 -6.65
C LEU A 15 -9.43 -13.76 -6.91
N PRO A 16 -10.41 -12.86 -7.01
CA PRO A 16 -10.10 -11.44 -7.17
C PRO A 16 -9.26 -10.98 -5.98
N ALA A 17 -8.07 -10.46 -6.25
CA ALA A 17 -7.26 -9.83 -5.22
C ALA A 17 -7.94 -8.50 -4.87
N PHE A 18 -8.51 -8.43 -3.67
CA PHE A 18 -9.05 -7.17 -3.15
C PHE A 18 -7.89 -6.23 -2.81
N ALA A 19 -7.98 -4.99 -3.25
CA ALA A 19 -7.10 -3.92 -2.86
C ALA A 19 -7.67 -3.17 -1.64
N ALA A 20 -6.83 -2.48 -0.88
CA ALA A 20 -7.30 -1.58 0.17
C ALA A 20 -8.16 -0.47 -0.45
N GLU A 21 -9.34 -0.23 0.12
CA GLU A 21 -10.35 0.68 -0.39
C GLU A 21 -10.94 1.54 0.73
N ASN A 22 -11.66 2.58 0.35
CA ASN A 22 -12.35 3.48 1.29
C ASN A 22 -11.40 4.04 2.35
N LEU A 23 -10.18 4.36 1.94
CA LEU A 23 -9.15 4.87 2.84
C LEU A 23 -9.52 6.25 3.37
N LYS A 24 -9.43 6.42 4.67
CA LYS A 24 -9.67 7.68 5.37
C LYS A 24 -8.79 7.78 6.61
N LEU A 25 -8.57 8.99 7.07
CA LEU A 25 -7.94 9.20 8.37
C LEU A 25 -8.86 8.70 9.49
N ASN A 26 -8.28 8.14 10.53
CA ASN A 26 -9.02 7.77 11.73
C ASN A 26 -9.47 9.05 12.47
N PRO A 27 -10.78 9.32 12.53
CA PRO A 27 -11.27 10.59 13.09
C PRO A 27 -11.11 10.72 14.62
N LYS A 28 -10.70 9.66 15.28
CA LYS A 28 -10.53 9.62 16.74
C LYS A 28 -9.14 10.06 17.20
N LEU A 29 -8.21 10.30 16.26
CA LEU A 29 -6.81 10.54 16.57
C LEU A 29 -6.44 12.02 16.55
N ASP A 30 -5.42 12.34 17.34
CA ASP A 30 -4.72 13.62 17.27
C ASP A 30 -3.53 13.52 16.31
N TYR A 31 -3.62 14.18 15.16
CA TYR A 31 -2.57 14.21 14.13
C TYR A 31 -1.53 15.31 14.36
N THR A 32 -1.57 15.98 15.52
CA THR A 32 -0.66 17.08 15.87
C THR A 32 0.35 16.71 16.95
N SER A 33 0.35 15.46 17.39
CA SER A 33 1.21 14.97 18.47
C SER A 33 1.78 13.59 18.20
N ASP A 34 2.76 13.15 18.98
CA ASP A 34 3.36 11.81 18.93
C ASP A 34 2.57 10.76 19.75
N ARG A 35 1.34 11.04 20.12
CA ARG A 35 0.52 10.05 20.84
C ARG A 35 0.23 8.83 19.97
N GLN A 36 0.37 7.65 20.58
CA GLN A 36 0.03 6.37 19.97
C GLN A 36 -1.41 6.02 20.31
N ASP A 37 -2.33 6.47 19.48
CA ASP A 37 -3.77 6.39 19.75
C ASP A 37 -4.49 5.36 18.87
N GLY A 38 -3.79 4.70 17.95
CA GLY A 38 -4.34 3.68 17.04
C GLY A 38 -3.98 3.90 15.57
N PRO A 39 -4.54 3.06 14.68
CA PRO A 39 -4.25 3.13 13.25
C PRO A 39 -4.51 4.51 12.66
N LEU A 40 -3.53 5.05 11.91
CA LEU A 40 -3.63 6.39 11.31
C LEU A 40 -4.58 6.42 10.12
N ILE A 41 -4.58 5.36 9.34
CA ILE A 41 -5.42 5.18 8.15
C ILE A 41 -6.32 3.98 8.36
N THR A 42 -7.59 4.12 8.06
CA THR A 42 -8.59 3.06 8.12
C THR A 42 -9.28 2.89 6.78
N GLY A 43 -9.84 1.73 6.53
CA GLY A 43 -10.54 1.39 5.29
C GLY A 43 -10.87 -0.08 5.23
N ASP A 44 -11.23 -0.55 4.04
CA ASP A 44 -11.55 -1.94 3.75
C ASP A 44 -10.32 -2.65 3.18
N HIS A 45 -10.19 -3.96 3.40
CA HIS A 45 -9.11 -4.80 2.88
C HIS A 45 -7.70 -4.25 3.20
N MET A 46 -7.51 -3.76 4.44
CA MET A 46 -6.28 -3.13 4.88
C MET A 46 -5.07 -4.08 4.91
N ASP A 47 -5.30 -5.38 4.88
CA ASP A 47 -4.30 -6.46 4.81
C ASP A 47 -3.82 -6.76 3.38
N ALA A 48 -4.37 -6.08 2.38
CA ALA A 48 -4.03 -6.29 0.98
C ALA A 48 -2.56 -5.93 0.69
N GLY A 49 -1.92 -6.74 -0.15
CA GLY A 49 -0.63 -6.48 -0.77
C GLY A 49 -0.78 -5.92 -2.18
N LEU A 50 0.23 -6.17 -3.03
CA LEU A 50 0.21 -5.74 -4.42
C LEU A 50 -0.69 -6.62 -5.27
N ALA A 51 -1.48 -5.99 -6.16
CA ALA A 51 -2.12 -6.64 -7.28
C ALA A 51 -1.26 -6.50 -8.54
N PRO A 52 -1.09 -7.58 -9.35
CA PRO A 52 -0.31 -7.52 -10.58
C PRO A 52 -0.90 -6.54 -11.60
N GLY A 53 -0.02 -5.87 -12.37
CA GLY A 53 -0.39 -5.06 -13.51
C GLY A 53 -0.95 -3.67 -13.19
N LYS A 54 -0.86 -3.22 -11.93
CA LYS A 54 -1.28 -1.89 -11.48
C LYS A 54 -0.16 -1.16 -10.80
N PRO A 55 0.05 0.14 -11.08
CA PRO A 55 0.92 0.96 -10.26
C PRO A 55 0.47 0.98 -8.81
N ALA A 56 1.41 1.11 -7.88
CA ALA A 56 1.13 1.09 -6.45
C ALA A 56 1.81 2.22 -5.71
N TYR A 57 1.12 2.72 -4.69
CA TYR A 57 1.69 3.56 -3.64
C TYR A 57 1.69 2.75 -2.35
N VAL A 58 2.86 2.66 -1.71
CA VAL A 58 3.04 1.94 -0.46
C VAL A 58 3.50 2.92 0.62
N ILE A 59 2.83 2.93 1.75
CA ILE A 59 3.27 3.62 2.96
C ILE A 59 3.53 2.61 4.07
N ILE A 60 4.66 2.80 4.76
CA ILE A 60 5.02 2.05 5.96
C ILE A 60 5.18 3.05 7.10
N TYR A 61 4.41 2.90 8.17
CA TYR A 61 4.37 3.86 9.26
C TYR A 61 4.28 3.20 10.65
N ALA A 62 4.50 4.01 11.68
CA ALA A 62 4.18 3.68 13.07
C ALA A 62 3.24 4.75 13.64
N GLU A 63 2.30 4.34 14.49
CA GLU A 63 1.19 5.17 14.98
C GLU A 63 1.65 6.35 15.83
N GLY A 64 2.67 6.16 16.68
CA GLY A 64 3.19 7.19 17.60
C GLY A 64 4.22 8.13 16.99
N CYS A 65 4.30 8.24 15.67
CA CYS A 65 5.26 9.09 14.99
C CYS A 65 4.58 10.27 14.30
N TYR A 66 4.93 11.49 14.71
CA TYR A 66 4.34 12.71 14.13
C TYR A 66 4.58 12.83 12.63
N ASN A 67 5.77 12.48 12.15
CA ASN A 67 6.07 12.48 10.73
C ASN A 67 5.22 11.44 9.96
N SER A 68 4.97 10.28 10.56
CA SER A 68 4.03 9.29 10.01
C SER A 68 2.61 9.83 9.93
N LYS A 69 2.15 10.57 10.93
CA LYS A 69 0.82 11.22 10.93
C LYS A 69 0.68 12.23 9.81
N ARG A 70 1.70 13.03 9.57
CA ARG A 70 1.72 13.99 8.46
C ARG A 70 1.70 13.27 7.11
N GLN A 71 2.49 12.21 6.96
CA GLN A 71 2.50 11.43 5.73
C GLN A 71 1.18 10.68 5.51
N ALA A 72 0.52 10.20 6.56
CA ALA A 72 -0.79 9.57 6.49
C ALA A 72 -1.86 10.52 5.93
N ARG A 73 -1.85 11.79 6.33
CA ARG A 73 -2.74 12.82 5.77
C ARG A 73 -2.55 12.97 4.27
N ARG A 74 -1.29 13.13 3.83
CA ARG A 74 -0.94 13.21 2.40
C ARG A 74 -1.35 11.96 1.63
N THR A 75 -1.21 10.79 2.27
CA THR A 75 -1.61 9.50 1.67
C THR A 75 -3.10 9.46 1.36
N VAL A 76 -3.94 9.90 2.29
CA VAL A 76 -5.40 9.93 2.06
C VAL A 76 -5.78 10.94 0.97
N GLU A 77 -5.12 12.09 0.92
CA GLU A 77 -5.31 13.09 -0.17
C GLU A 77 -4.93 12.49 -1.54
N LEU A 78 -3.78 11.79 -1.61
CA LEU A 78 -3.36 11.07 -2.82
C LEU A 78 -4.33 9.96 -3.20
N TYR A 79 -4.85 9.23 -2.21
CA TYR A 79 -5.85 8.19 -2.44
C TYR A 79 -7.12 8.76 -3.10
N GLU A 80 -7.65 9.86 -2.60
CA GLU A 80 -8.83 10.49 -3.20
C GLU A 80 -8.58 10.92 -4.65
N LYS A 81 -7.38 11.34 -4.97
CA LYS A 81 -6.98 11.75 -6.31
C LYS A 81 -6.77 10.58 -7.28
N TYR A 82 -6.23 9.46 -6.82
CA TYR A 82 -5.76 8.37 -7.66
C TYR A 82 -6.49 7.03 -7.48
N LYS A 83 -7.46 6.95 -6.58
CA LYS A 83 -8.24 5.71 -6.37
C LYS A 83 -8.81 5.19 -7.68
N GLY A 84 -8.78 3.86 -7.86
CA GLY A 84 -9.19 3.19 -9.09
C GLY A 84 -8.10 3.11 -10.18
N ARG A 85 -7.08 3.98 -10.14
CA ARG A 85 -5.95 3.97 -11.10
C ARG A 85 -4.66 3.45 -10.48
N VAL A 86 -4.46 3.71 -9.21
CA VAL A 86 -3.30 3.31 -8.42
C VAL A 86 -3.76 2.49 -7.25
N GLN A 87 -3.05 1.42 -6.96
CA GLN A 87 -3.27 0.61 -5.78
C GLN A 87 -2.56 1.24 -4.58
N PHE A 88 -3.27 1.35 -3.45
CA PHE A 88 -2.69 1.81 -2.19
C PHE A 88 -2.47 0.63 -1.26
N VAL A 89 -1.28 0.54 -0.69
CA VAL A 89 -0.91 -0.46 0.30
C VAL A 89 -0.50 0.25 1.58
N ILE A 90 -1.17 -0.08 2.67
CA ILE A 90 -0.99 0.55 3.97
C ILE A 90 -0.37 -0.47 4.93
N ILE A 91 0.83 -0.18 5.40
CA ILE A 91 1.56 -1.05 6.32
C ILE A 91 1.78 -0.32 7.64
N ASP A 92 1.03 -0.73 8.65
CA ASP A 92 1.13 -0.24 10.02
C ASP A 92 2.00 -1.19 10.84
N LEU A 93 3.18 -0.73 11.26
CA LEU A 93 4.15 -1.56 11.98
C LEU A 93 3.73 -1.89 13.42
N ASP A 94 2.72 -1.22 13.95
CA ASP A 94 2.20 -1.48 15.31
C ASP A 94 1.15 -2.61 15.34
N HIS A 95 0.80 -3.17 14.18
CA HIS A 95 -0.15 -4.27 14.04
C HIS A 95 0.45 -5.47 13.30
N PRO A 96 -0.11 -6.68 13.49
CA PRO A 96 0.30 -7.85 12.72
C PRO A 96 0.12 -7.62 11.21
N LEU A 97 1.12 -8.00 10.43
CA LEU A 97 1.10 -7.86 8.98
C LEU A 97 0.63 -9.16 8.32
N SER A 98 -0.09 -9.04 7.20
CA SER A 98 -0.35 -10.17 6.32
C SER A 98 0.95 -10.66 5.66
N PRO A 99 1.01 -11.91 5.14
CA PRO A 99 2.19 -12.40 4.42
C PRO A 99 2.60 -11.49 3.25
N ALA A 100 1.63 -10.94 2.52
CA ALA A 100 1.87 -10.01 1.42
C ALA A 100 2.47 -8.68 1.90
N GLN A 101 1.94 -8.12 2.98
CA GLN A 101 2.48 -6.90 3.60
C GLN A 101 3.90 -7.14 4.17
N GLU A 102 4.14 -8.27 4.80
CA GLU A 102 5.44 -8.62 5.35
C GLU A 102 6.50 -8.75 4.24
N GLN A 103 6.12 -9.30 3.09
CA GLN A 103 7.01 -9.37 1.92
C GLN A 103 7.38 -7.97 1.41
N LEU A 104 6.44 -7.05 1.35
CA LEU A 104 6.69 -5.66 0.96
C LEU A 104 7.56 -4.93 1.99
N ARG A 105 7.29 -5.15 3.27
CA ARG A 105 8.13 -4.60 4.34
C ARG A 105 9.58 -5.05 4.20
N LYS A 106 9.83 -6.34 4.00
CA LYS A 106 11.18 -6.88 3.80
C LYS A 106 11.87 -6.31 2.56
N THR A 107 11.12 -6.07 1.50
CA THR A 107 11.66 -5.59 0.22
C THR A 107 12.03 -4.11 0.27
N TYR A 108 11.20 -3.28 0.87
CA TYR A 108 11.30 -1.82 0.74
C TYR A 108 11.69 -1.08 2.02
N TYR A 109 11.29 -1.57 3.19
CA TYR A 109 11.52 -0.87 4.45
C TYR A 109 13.00 -0.89 4.86
N LYS A 110 13.54 0.29 5.19
CA LYS A 110 14.96 0.49 5.53
C LYS A 110 15.21 0.83 7.00
N GLY A 111 14.23 0.61 7.88
CA GLY A 111 14.37 0.82 9.32
C GLY A 111 13.95 2.21 9.81
N TYR A 112 13.46 3.10 8.94
CA TYR A 112 13.02 4.45 9.29
C TYR A 112 11.60 4.70 8.81
N ILE A 113 10.81 5.44 9.60
CA ILE A 113 9.41 5.77 9.33
C ILE A 113 9.21 7.30 9.27
N PRO A 114 8.22 7.77 8.48
CA PRO A 114 7.48 6.99 7.49
C PRO A 114 8.38 6.55 6.34
N HIS A 115 8.01 5.48 5.65
CA HIS A 115 8.65 5.05 4.42
C HIS A 115 7.63 5.03 3.30
N VAL A 116 7.96 5.57 2.14
CA VAL A 116 7.07 5.63 0.97
C VAL A 116 7.75 4.98 -0.22
N ALA A 117 7.01 4.16 -0.95
CA ALA A 117 7.41 3.64 -2.24
C ALA A 117 6.30 3.87 -3.27
N VAL A 118 6.70 4.19 -4.49
CA VAL A 118 5.81 4.21 -5.67
C VAL A 118 6.37 3.23 -6.67
N LEU A 119 5.54 2.28 -7.07
CA LEU A 119 5.90 1.20 -7.98
C LEU A 119 5.14 1.37 -9.29
N ASP A 120 5.80 1.07 -10.40
CA ASP A 120 5.12 0.97 -11.68
C ASP A 120 4.28 -0.32 -11.80
N ALA A 121 3.57 -0.49 -12.91
CA ALA A 121 2.73 -1.66 -13.14
C ALA A 121 3.50 -2.99 -13.18
N SER A 122 4.81 -2.97 -13.39
CA SER A 122 5.69 -4.15 -13.33
C SER A 122 6.19 -4.47 -11.92
N GLY A 123 5.91 -3.59 -10.94
CA GLY A 123 6.41 -3.70 -9.58
C GLY A 123 7.79 -3.07 -9.37
N SER A 124 8.34 -2.37 -10.35
CA SER A 124 9.62 -1.67 -10.23
C SER A 124 9.47 -0.34 -9.50
N PRO A 125 10.35 -0.02 -8.52
CA PRO A 125 10.24 1.21 -7.77
C PRO A 125 10.68 2.42 -8.60
N LEU A 126 9.80 3.41 -8.71
CA LEU A 126 10.07 4.74 -9.23
C LEU A 126 10.43 5.74 -8.13
N TYR A 127 10.00 5.46 -6.92
CA TYR A 127 10.36 6.16 -5.68
C TYR A 127 10.43 5.13 -4.55
N ASN A 128 11.44 5.21 -3.71
CA ASN A 128 11.61 4.32 -2.56
C ASN A 128 12.52 5.00 -1.53
N SER A 129 11.92 5.67 -0.55
CA SER A 129 12.70 6.43 0.43
C SER A 129 12.00 6.56 1.77
N SER A 130 12.82 6.66 2.82
CA SER A 130 12.38 6.98 4.17
C SER A 130 12.25 8.49 4.36
N GLY A 131 11.43 8.88 5.32
CA GLY A 131 11.11 10.27 5.65
C GLY A 131 9.83 10.75 4.98
N GLU A 132 9.39 11.92 5.40
CA GLU A 132 8.27 12.58 4.77
C GLU A 132 8.59 12.98 3.33
N VAL A 133 7.60 12.94 2.48
CA VAL A 133 7.71 13.42 1.10
C VAL A 133 6.48 14.25 0.74
N ASP A 134 6.70 15.34 0.03
CA ASP A 134 5.62 16.21 -0.42
C ASP A 134 4.70 15.51 -1.42
N GLU A 135 3.41 15.83 -1.32
CA GLU A 135 2.38 15.30 -2.23
C GLU A 135 2.72 15.57 -3.70
N SER A 136 3.27 16.76 -4.01
CA SER A 136 3.64 17.12 -5.38
C SER A 136 4.72 16.23 -5.98
N VAL A 137 5.69 15.78 -5.17
CA VAL A 137 6.74 14.85 -5.60
C VAL A 137 6.14 13.49 -5.92
N ILE A 138 5.28 13.00 -5.04
CA ILE A 138 4.62 11.69 -5.23
C ILE A 138 3.63 11.74 -6.38
N SER A 139 2.83 12.81 -6.52
CA SER A 139 1.92 12.96 -7.66
C SER A 139 2.65 12.89 -8.99
N LYS A 140 3.77 13.60 -9.15
CA LYS A 140 4.59 13.54 -10.37
C LYS A 140 5.11 12.12 -10.63
N THR A 141 5.49 11.41 -9.58
CA THR A 141 5.98 10.03 -9.68
C THR A 141 4.85 9.07 -10.07
N ILE A 142 3.67 9.22 -9.48
CA ILE A 142 2.48 8.43 -9.84
C ILE A 142 2.09 8.68 -11.30
N GLU A 143 2.08 9.93 -11.76
CA GLU A 143 1.77 10.25 -13.16
C GLU A 143 2.75 9.57 -14.14
N ARG A 144 4.03 9.46 -13.79
CA ARG A 144 4.99 8.66 -14.58
C ARG A 144 4.66 7.17 -14.55
N ALA A 145 4.24 6.64 -13.40
CA ALA A 145 3.85 5.24 -13.26
C ALA A 145 2.59 4.87 -14.07
N LEU A 146 1.74 5.86 -14.36
CA LEU A 146 0.50 5.71 -15.13
C LEU A 146 0.70 5.85 -16.65
N GLN A 147 1.87 6.25 -17.11
CA GLN A 147 2.22 6.31 -18.53
C GLN A 147 2.57 4.91 -19.05
#